data_90d2aecdec0bf78decc990deee186e73
#
_entry.id   90d2aecdec0bf78decc990deee186e73
#
_cell.length_a   1.000
_cell.length_b   1.000
_cell.length_c   1.000
_cell.angle_alpha   90.00
_cell.angle_beta   90.00
_cell.angle_gamma   90.00
#
_symmetry.space_group_name_H-M   'P 1'
#
loop_
_entity.id
_entity.type
_entity.pdbx_description
1 polymer ?
#
loop_
_entity_poly.entity_id
_entity_poly.type
_entity_poly.pdbx_seq_one_letter_code
_entity_poly.pdbx_strand_id
1 'polypeptide(L)'
;MEQVQFRFAEEQDTGLILDFIRQLAEYEHMADQVVATEELLRLWLFEKRTAEVLFAMEGSTVVGFALFFHNFSTFLGRGGIYLEDLFVLPSYRGKGYGKGLLTKLGQIACQRGCGRLEWSCLDWNQPSIDFYRSMGAVSMDEWTVYRITGDTLQQLGQ
;
A
#
# COMPACT_ATOMS: atom_id res chain seq x y z
N MET A 1 10.96 -12.76 -21.15
CA MET A 1 10.52 -12.28 -19.82
C MET A 1 9.02 -12.03 -19.87
N GLU A 2 8.26 -12.73 -19.04
CA GLU A 2 6.81 -12.51 -19.01
C GLU A 2 6.54 -11.10 -18.48
N GLN A 3 5.64 -10.39 -19.16
CA GLN A 3 5.24 -9.06 -18.73
C GLN A 3 4.42 -9.17 -17.45
N VAL A 4 4.72 -8.32 -16.45
CA VAL A 4 3.96 -8.26 -15.21
C VAL A 4 2.53 -7.82 -15.54
N GLN A 5 1.56 -8.59 -15.09
CA GLN A 5 0.15 -8.27 -15.25
C GLN A 5 -0.43 -7.79 -13.92
N PHE A 6 -1.42 -6.93 -14.01
CA PHE A 6 -2.06 -6.34 -12.84
C PHE A 6 -3.57 -6.49 -12.95
N ARG A 7 -4.23 -6.64 -11.81
CA ARG A 7 -5.68 -6.49 -11.73
C ARG A 7 -6.08 -5.86 -10.40
N PHE A 8 -7.16 -5.13 -10.39
CA PHE A 8 -7.73 -4.66 -9.13
C PHE A 8 -8.41 -5.82 -8.40
N ALA A 9 -8.32 -5.80 -7.08
CA ALA A 9 -9.00 -6.77 -6.24
C ALA A 9 -10.51 -6.56 -6.28
N GLU A 10 -11.24 -7.67 -6.12
CA GLU A 10 -12.68 -7.69 -6.03
C GLU A 10 -13.09 -8.20 -4.64
N GLU A 11 -14.36 -8.11 -4.30
CA GLU A 11 -14.85 -8.48 -2.97
C GLU A 11 -14.49 -9.91 -2.56
N GLN A 12 -14.52 -10.85 -3.52
CA GLN A 12 -14.14 -12.24 -3.25
C GLN A 12 -12.66 -12.42 -2.90
N ASP A 13 -11.83 -11.42 -3.15
CA ASP A 13 -10.40 -11.45 -2.82
C ASP A 13 -10.09 -11.05 -1.38
N THR A 14 -11.10 -10.73 -0.57
CA THR A 14 -10.91 -10.17 0.78
C THR A 14 -10.03 -11.05 1.66
N GLY A 15 -10.22 -12.37 1.63
CA GLY A 15 -9.39 -13.32 2.40
C GLY A 15 -7.94 -13.29 1.97
N LEU A 16 -7.68 -13.20 0.67
CA LEU A 16 -6.32 -13.10 0.14
C LEU A 16 -5.65 -11.78 0.55
N ILE A 17 -6.41 -10.69 0.55
CA ILE A 17 -5.90 -9.38 1.00
C ILE A 17 -5.46 -9.48 2.46
N LEU A 18 -6.30 -10.07 3.32
CA LEU A 18 -5.95 -10.24 4.74
C LEU A 18 -4.70 -11.08 4.91
N ASP A 19 -4.54 -12.12 4.12
CA ASP A 19 -3.37 -12.98 4.15
C ASP A 19 -2.09 -12.20 3.79
N PHE A 20 -2.14 -11.36 2.76
CA PHE A 20 -1.02 -10.47 2.41
C PHE A 20 -0.69 -9.48 3.53
N ILE A 21 -1.71 -8.89 4.16
CA ILE A 21 -1.51 -7.96 5.28
C ILE A 21 -0.79 -8.65 6.42
N ARG A 22 -1.18 -9.88 6.75
CA ARG A 22 -0.53 -10.66 7.81
C ARG A 22 0.93 -10.99 7.48
N GLN A 23 1.20 -11.37 6.24
CA GLN A 23 2.57 -11.66 5.81
C GLN A 23 3.45 -10.41 5.84
N LEU A 24 2.92 -9.26 5.42
CA LEU A 24 3.64 -7.99 5.51
C LEU A 24 3.94 -7.65 6.96
N ALA A 25 2.97 -7.81 7.84
CA ALA A 25 3.15 -7.52 9.26
C ALA A 25 4.22 -8.42 9.89
N GLU A 26 4.30 -9.69 9.50
CA GLU A 26 5.38 -10.58 9.94
C GLU A 26 6.74 -10.08 9.46
N TYR A 27 6.83 -9.65 8.21
CA TYR A 27 8.06 -9.08 7.67
C TYR A 27 8.48 -7.84 8.44
N GLU A 28 7.53 -7.01 8.85
CA GLU A 28 7.79 -5.77 9.60
C GLU A 28 7.92 -5.99 11.11
N HIS A 29 7.86 -7.24 11.56
CA HIS A 29 7.94 -7.61 13.00
C HIS A 29 6.79 -7.01 13.83
N MET A 30 5.61 -6.90 13.23
CA MET A 30 4.42 -6.27 13.82
C MET A 30 3.16 -7.17 13.71
N ALA A 31 3.34 -8.49 13.57
CA ALA A 31 2.22 -9.41 13.35
C ALA A 31 1.16 -9.33 14.45
N ASP A 32 1.56 -9.06 15.69
CA ASP A 32 0.67 -8.95 16.84
C ASP A 32 -0.20 -7.69 16.81
N GLN A 33 0.10 -6.72 15.93
CA GLN A 33 -0.66 -5.50 15.79
C GLN A 33 -1.82 -5.61 14.81
N VAL A 34 -1.91 -6.71 14.04
CA VAL A 34 -2.96 -6.88 13.04
C VAL A 34 -4.25 -7.32 13.74
N VAL A 35 -5.24 -6.44 13.74
CA VAL A 35 -6.59 -6.72 14.28
C VAL A 35 -7.65 -6.73 13.18
N ALA A 36 -7.25 -6.52 11.93
CA ALA A 36 -8.14 -6.54 10.77
C ALA A 36 -8.78 -7.92 10.61
N THR A 37 -10.03 -7.91 10.17
CA THR A 37 -10.81 -9.11 9.85
C THR A 37 -11.30 -9.02 8.42
N GLU A 38 -11.74 -10.15 7.85
CA GLU A 38 -12.34 -10.13 6.51
C GLU A 38 -13.57 -9.23 6.46
N GLU A 39 -14.39 -9.22 7.53
CA GLU A 39 -15.56 -8.35 7.58
C GLU A 39 -15.21 -6.88 7.55
N LEU A 40 -14.20 -6.46 8.32
CA LEU A 40 -13.73 -5.08 8.32
C LEU A 40 -13.16 -4.68 6.97
N LEU A 41 -12.36 -5.54 6.35
CA LEU A 41 -11.79 -5.25 5.04
C LEU A 41 -12.87 -5.15 3.96
N ARG A 42 -13.87 -6.05 4.00
CA ARG A 42 -14.97 -5.99 3.04
C ARG A 42 -15.74 -4.68 3.18
N LEU A 43 -16.03 -4.27 4.42
CA LEU A 43 -16.73 -3.02 4.70
C LEU A 43 -15.96 -1.82 4.15
N TRP A 44 -14.68 -1.70 4.50
CA TRP A 44 -13.90 -0.50 4.18
C TRP A 44 -13.43 -0.44 2.74
N LEU A 45 -13.09 -1.58 2.14
CA LEU A 45 -12.55 -1.62 0.78
C LEU A 45 -13.65 -1.69 -0.28
N PHE A 46 -14.72 -2.43 -0.02
CA PHE A 46 -15.71 -2.73 -1.08
C PHE A 46 -17.06 -2.07 -0.87
N GLU A 47 -17.47 -1.80 0.36
CA GLU A 47 -18.70 -1.03 0.62
C GLU A 47 -18.43 0.47 0.73
N LYS A 48 -17.53 0.88 1.62
CA LYS A 48 -17.16 2.30 1.79
C LYS A 48 -16.16 2.80 0.76
N ARG A 49 -15.43 1.90 0.14
CA ARG A 49 -14.43 2.19 -0.90
C ARG A 49 -13.41 3.25 -0.46
N THR A 50 -12.92 3.10 0.76
CA THR A 50 -11.94 4.03 1.34
C THR A 50 -10.55 3.82 0.78
N ALA A 51 -10.25 2.61 0.32
CA ALA A 51 -8.96 2.27 -0.30
C ALA A 51 -9.18 1.27 -1.43
N GLU A 52 -8.16 1.13 -2.26
CA GLU A 52 -8.16 0.20 -3.40
C GLU A 52 -6.98 -0.75 -3.27
N VAL A 53 -7.11 -1.94 -3.84
CA VAL A 53 -6.03 -2.94 -3.85
C VAL A 53 -5.74 -3.33 -5.29
N LEU A 54 -4.47 -3.25 -5.65
CA LEU A 54 -3.95 -3.68 -6.95
C LEU A 54 -3.09 -4.92 -6.73
N PHE A 55 -3.37 -5.98 -7.46
CA PHE A 55 -2.56 -7.21 -7.43
C PHE A 55 -1.58 -7.27 -8.59
N ALA A 56 -0.38 -7.77 -8.31
CA ALA A 56 0.57 -8.20 -9.34
C ALA A 56 0.36 -9.70 -9.59
N MET A 57 0.36 -10.09 -10.86
CA MET A 57 0.03 -11.44 -11.29
C MET A 57 1.18 -12.08 -12.06
N GLU A 58 1.45 -13.35 -11.75
CA GLU A 58 2.22 -14.22 -12.64
C GLU A 58 1.27 -15.30 -13.15
N GLY A 59 0.85 -15.18 -14.40
CA GLY A 59 -0.24 -16.00 -14.93
C GLY A 59 -1.53 -15.75 -14.14
N SER A 60 -2.11 -16.81 -13.56
CA SER A 60 -3.28 -16.72 -12.71
C SER A 60 -2.96 -16.60 -11.22
N THR A 61 -1.69 -16.57 -10.86
CA THR A 61 -1.25 -16.51 -9.46
C THR A 61 -1.04 -15.07 -9.03
N VAL A 62 -1.64 -14.68 -7.92
CA VAL A 62 -1.40 -13.38 -7.30
C VAL A 62 -0.11 -13.47 -6.50
N VAL A 63 0.89 -12.67 -6.86
CA VAL A 63 2.23 -12.74 -6.26
C VAL A 63 2.60 -11.52 -5.44
N GLY A 64 1.80 -10.47 -5.49
CA GLY A 64 2.04 -9.26 -4.72
C GLY A 64 0.82 -8.36 -4.71
N PHE A 65 0.82 -7.39 -3.80
CA PHE A 65 -0.28 -6.43 -3.71
C PHE A 65 0.22 -5.04 -3.35
N ALA A 66 -0.58 -4.05 -3.71
CA ALA A 66 -0.45 -2.67 -3.25
C ALA A 66 -1.82 -2.20 -2.78
N LEU A 67 -1.89 -1.68 -1.56
CA LEU A 67 -3.12 -1.08 -1.02
C LEU A 67 -2.90 0.42 -0.92
N PHE A 68 -3.77 1.21 -1.52
CA PHE A 68 -3.59 2.65 -1.64
C PHE A 68 -4.91 3.39 -1.54
N PHE A 69 -4.82 4.68 -1.27
CA PHE A 69 -5.99 5.56 -1.21
C PHE A 69 -5.58 6.96 -1.65
N HIS A 70 -6.54 7.85 -1.83
CA HIS A 70 -6.25 9.23 -2.20
C HIS A 70 -6.06 10.10 -0.96
N ASN A 71 -4.94 10.84 -0.94
CA ASN A 71 -4.75 11.97 -0.06
C ASN A 71 -4.93 13.26 -0.87
N PHE A 72 -4.65 14.41 -0.28
CA PHE A 72 -4.83 15.69 -0.94
C PHE A 72 -3.71 16.66 -0.57
N SER A 73 -3.18 17.37 -1.55
CA SER A 73 -2.20 18.42 -1.33
C SER A 73 -2.87 19.77 -1.53
N THR A 74 -2.94 20.55 -0.46
CA THR A 74 -3.46 21.94 -0.56
C THR A 74 -2.52 22.82 -1.37
N PHE A 75 -1.21 22.59 -1.27
CA PHE A 75 -0.22 23.38 -2.02
C PHE A 75 -0.32 23.13 -3.52
N LEU A 76 -0.55 21.87 -3.92
CA LEU A 76 -0.72 21.54 -5.34
C LEU A 76 -2.15 21.74 -5.82
N GLY A 77 -3.12 21.82 -4.89
CA GLY A 77 -4.53 21.99 -5.21
C GLY A 77 -5.17 20.76 -5.85
N ARG A 78 -4.61 19.57 -5.61
CA ARG A 78 -5.11 18.35 -6.24
C ARG A 78 -4.88 17.14 -5.35
N GLY A 79 -5.56 16.04 -5.68
CA GLY A 79 -5.38 14.77 -5.01
C GLY A 79 -4.02 14.16 -5.29
N GLY A 80 -3.64 13.25 -4.42
CA GLY A 80 -2.47 12.40 -4.58
C GLY A 80 -2.85 10.95 -4.32
N ILE A 81 -1.91 10.05 -4.52
CA ILE A 81 -2.04 8.66 -4.11
C ILE A 81 -1.13 8.43 -2.91
N TYR A 82 -1.69 7.87 -1.85
CA TYR A 82 -0.93 7.38 -0.71
C TYR A 82 -0.94 5.85 -0.70
N LEU A 83 0.25 5.29 -0.80
CA LEU A 83 0.46 3.84 -0.78
C LEU A 83 0.64 3.41 0.67
N GLU A 84 -0.36 2.69 1.20
CA GLU A 84 -0.30 2.17 2.57
C GLU A 84 0.61 0.96 2.67
N ASP A 85 0.40 -0.03 1.78
CA ASP A 85 1.14 -1.30 1.81
C ASP A 85 1.59 -1.70 0.42
N LEU A 86 2.84 -2.18 0.33
CA LEU A 86 3.40 -2.80 -0.87
C LEU A 86 4.14 -4.07 -0.43
N PHE A 87 3.73 -5.22 -0.98
CA PHE A 87 4.32 -6.49 -0.59
C PHE A 87 4.34 -7.46 -1.76
N VAL A 88 5.45 -8.17 -1.92
CA VAL A 88 5.60 -9.25 -2.90
C VAL A 88 5.97 -10.51 -2.13
N LEU A 89 5.33 -11.63 -2.47
CA LEU A 89 5.63 -12.92 -1.84
C LEU A 89 7.14 -13.23 -1.93
N PRO A 90 7.75 -13.76 -0.86
CA PRO A 90 9.20 -13.95 -0.82
C PRO A 90 9.77 -14.73 -2.01
N SER A 91 9.08 -15.80 -2.45
CA SER A 91 9.55 -16.64 -3.56
C SER A 91 9.47 -15.94 -4.93
N TYR A 92 8.81 -14.78 -5.00
CA TYR A 92 8.67 -14.01 -6.24
C TYR A 92 9.47 -12.70 -6.23
N ARG A 93 10.27 -12.47 -5.19
CA ARG A 93 11.11 -11.27 -5.10
C ARG A 93 12.29 -11.36 -6.06
N GLY A 94 12.82 -10.19 -6.43
CA GLY A 94 13.93 -10.09 -7.36
C GLY A 94 13.54 -10.29 -8.82
N LYS A 95 12.25 -10.34 -9.14
CA LYS A 95 11.72 -10.52 -10.50
C LYS A 95 11.05 -9.27 -11.08
N GLY A 96 11.09 -8.15 -10.36
CA GLY A 96 10.53 -6.88 -10.83
C GLY A 96 9.07 -6.62 -10.48
N TYR A 97 8.42 -7.46 -9.67
CA TYR A 97 7.00 -7.26 -9.32
C TYR A 97 6.78 -6.03 -8.46
N GLY A 98 7.66 -5.77 -7.48
CA GLY A 98 7.56 -4.57 -6.64
C GLY A 98 7.72 -3.30 -7.46
N LYS A 99 8.73 -3.27 -8.34
CA LYS A 99 8.93 -2.16 -9.26
C LYS A 99 7.74 -1.98 -10.19
N GLY A 100 7.17 -3.08 -10.68
CA GLY A 100 6.00 -3.08 -11.54
C GLY A 100 4.78 -2.48 -10.84
N LEU A 101 4.53 -2.88 -9.58
CA LEU A 101 3.43 -2.32 -8.79
C LEU A 101 3.60 -0.82 -8.59
N LEU A 102 4.79 -0.37 -8.21
CA LEU A 102 5.04 1.05 -7.99
C LEU A 102 4.91 1.85 -9.30
N THR A 103 5.40 1.31 -10.40
CA THR A 103 5.28 1.92 -11.72
C THR A 103 3.80 2.04 -12.13
N LYS A 104 3.03 0.98 -11.90
CA LYS A 104 1.60 0.99 -12.20
C LYS A 104 0.86 2.04 -11.38
N LEU A 105 1.19 2.18 -10.10
CA LEU A 105 0.63 3.24 -9.27
C LEU A 105 0.98 4.63 -9.79
N GLY A 106 2.22 4.82 -10.25
CA GLY A 106 2.62 6.07 -10.89
C GLY A 106 1.78 6.37 -12.13
N GLN A 107 1.51 5.36 -12.96
CA GLN A 107 0.65 5.51 -14.13
C GLN A 107 -0.78 5.87 -13.72
N ILE A 108 -1.32 5.21 -12.70
CA ILE A 108 -2.66 5.51 -12.18
C ILE A 108 -2.72 6.95 -11.65
N ALA A 109 -1.70 7.38 -10.91
CA ALA A 109 -1.61 8.74 -10.40
C ALA A 109 -1.65 9.76 -11.54
N CYS A 110 -0.87 9.54 -12.58
CA CYS A 110 -0.85 10.42 -13.75
C CYS A 110 -2.19 10.43 -14.48
N GLN A 111 -2.80 9.28 -14.69
CA GLN A 111 -4.10 9.15 -15.35
C GLN A 111 -5.21 9.88 -14.58
N ARG A 112 -5.14 9.87 -13.26
CA ARG A 112 -6.13 10.52 -12.39
C ARG A 112 -5.83 11.99 -12.13
N GLY A 113 -4.74 12.53 -12.69
CA GLY A 113 -4.35 13.93 -12.49
C GLY A 113 -3.76 14.21 -11.11
N CYS A 114 -3.31 13.18 -10.41
CA CYS A 114 -2.72 13.34 -9.09
C CYS A 114 -1.34 14.00 -9.17
N GLY A 115 -1.01 14.80 -8.16
CA GLY A 115 0.23 15.56 -8.14
C GLY A 115 1.41 14.84 -7.49
N ARG A 116 1.15 13.75 -6.75
CA ARG A 116 2.23 13.01 -6.07
C ARG A 116 1.80 11.61 -5.70
N LEU A 117 2.80 10.77 -5.43
CA LEU A 117 2.65 9.42 -4.90
C LEU A 117 3.55 9.34 -3.66
N GLU A 118 2.97 9.01 -2.52
CA GLU A 118 3.67 9.00 -1.24
C GLU A 118 3.45 7.70 -0.49
N TRP A 119 4.39 7.36 0.38
CA TRP A 119 4.31 6.22 1.28
C TRP A 119 5.27 6.42 2.45
N SER A 120 5.16 5.56 3.46
CA SER A 120 6.08 5.51 4.58
C SER A 120 6.87 4.20 4.56
N CYS A 121 8.07 4.23 5.10
CA CYS A 121 8.94 3.07 5.19
C CYS A 121 9.59 3.06 6.57
N LEU A 122 9.65 1.88 7.20
CA LEU A 122 10.33 1.72 8.48
C LEU A 122 11.82 2.06 8.31
N ASP A 123 12.35 2.84 9.25
CA ASP A 123 13.71 3.37 9.18
C ASP A 123 14.78 2.28 9.14
N TRP A 124 14.49 1.09 9.68
CA TRP A 124 15.45 -0.02 9.67
C TRP A 124 15.46 -0.79 8.35
N ASN A 125 14.49 -0.60 7.47
CA ASN A 125 14.29 -1.40 6.27
C ASN A 125 15.16 -0.91 5.12
N GLN A 126 16.47 -1.13 5.23
CA GLN A 126 17.44 -0.64 4.26
C GLN A 126 17.22 -1.13 2.83
N PRO A 127 16.89 -2.42 2.59
CA PRO A 127 16.63 -2.88 1.23
C PRO A 127 15.48 -2.10 0.55
N SER A 128 14.40 -1.82 1.29
CA SER A 128 13.29 -1.04 0.76
C SER A 128 13.68 0.43 0.53
N ILE A 129 14.44 1.01 1.45
CA ILE A 129 14.94 2.38 1.30
C ILE A 129 15.77 2.51 0.03
N ASP A 130 16.69 1.58 -0.20
CA ASP A 130 17.54 1.60 -1.39
C ASP A 130 16.71 1.44 -2.67
N PHE A 131 15.71 0.56 -2.63
CA PHE A 131 14.79 0.38 -3.74
C PHE A 131 14.02 1.67 -4.06
N TYR A 132 13.44 2.31 -3.04
CA TYR A 132 12.67 3.54 -3.25
C TYR A 132 13.55 4.68 -3.80
N ARG A 133 14.76 4.83 -3.28
CA ARG A 133 15.71 5.81 -3.80
C ARG A 133 16.08 5.55 -5.25
N SER A 134 16.23 4.28 -5.62
CA SER A 134 16.52 3.91 -7.01
C SER A 134 15.38 4.29 -7.96
N MET A 135 14.15 4.40 -7.45
CA MET A 135 12.98 4.84 -8.21
C MET A 135 12.83 6.36 -8.27
N GLY A 136 13.73 7.10 -7.63
CA GLY A 136 13.68 8.56 -7.60
C GLY A 136 12.92 9.16 -6.45
N ALA A 137 12.52 8.36 -5.45
CA ALA A 137 11.82 8.87 -4.28
C ALA A 137 12.74 9.68 -3.38
N VAL A 138 12.19 10.71 -2.76
CA VAL A 138 12.89 11.60 -1.83
C VAL A 138 12.21 11.49 -0.46
N SER A 139 13.02 11.25 0.58
CA SER A 139 12.47 11.19 1.93
C SER A 139 12.14 12.59 2.45
N MET A 140 10.98 12.72 3.11
CA MET A 140 10.47 13.99 3.64
C MET A 140 10.86 14.12 5.11
N ASP A 141 12.17 14.23 5.38
CA ASP A 141 12.75 14.11 6.71
C ASP A 141 12.37 15.24 7.68
N GLU A 142 11.90 16.36 7.16
CA GLU A 142 11.47 17.49 7.99
C GLU A 142 10.09 17.27 8.60
N TRP A 143 9.36 16.24 8.19
CA TRP A 143 8.00 15.96 8.63
C TRP A 143 7.99 14.78 9.59
N THR A 144 7.28 14.92 10.69
CA THR A 144 7.05 13.84 11.65
C THR A 144 5.56 13.50 11.65
N VAL A 145 5.25 12.21 11.57
CA VAL A 145 3.87 11.73 11.62
C VAL A 145 3.39 11.72 13.07
N TYR A 146 2.23 12.33 13.33
CA TYR A 146 1.55 12.26 14.62
C TYR A 146 0.32 11.41 14.49
N ARG A 147 0.03 10.61 15.53
CA ARG A 147 -1.07 9.65 15.51
C ARG A 147 -1.82 9.67 16.83
N ILE A 148 -3.14 9.69 16.75
CA ILE A 148 -4.03 9.49 17.88
C ILE A 148 -4.85 8.24 17.60
N THR A 149 -4.83 7.27 18.51
CA THR A 149 -5.53 5.98 18.35
C THR A 149 -6.14 5.56 19.68
N GLY A 150 -6.96 4.52 19.65
CA GLY A 150 -7.48 3.85 20.85
C GLY A 150 -8.29 4.77 21.75
N ASP A 151 -8.05 4.66 23.04
CA ASP A 151 -8.78 5.44 24.06
C ASP A 151 -8.60 6.94 23.89
N THR A 152 -7.40 7.37 23.52
CA THR A 152 -7.14 8.79 23.28
C THR A 152 -8.02 9.34 22.16
N LEU A 153 -8.18 8.57 21.08
CA LEU A 153 -9.06 8.97 19.98
C LEU A 153 -10.53 9.05 20.44
N GLN A 154 -10.98 8.08 21.20
CA GLN A 154 -12.35 8.08 21.71
C GLN A 154 -12.61 9.24 22.64
N GLN A 155 -11.68 9.58 23.52
CA GLN A 155 -11.79 10.74 24.40
C GLN A 155 -11.84 12.05 23.62
N LEU A 156 -11.02 12.18 22.59
CA LEU A 156 -11.01 13.38 21.75
C LEU A 156 -12.32 13.56 20.99
N GLY A 157 -12.96 12.45 20.60
CA GLY A 157 -14.20 12.45 19.84
C GLY A 157 -15.48 12.57 20.64
N GLN A 158 -15.40 12.77 21.94
CA GLN A 158 -16.57 12.95 22.81
C GLN A 158 -17.08 14.40 22.82
#